data_4fa81ce4fe3bdecd0d3ecb8725891f2e
#
_entry.id   4fa81ce4fe3bdecd0d3ecb8725891f2e
#
_cell.length_a   1.000
_cell.length_b   1.000
_cell.length_c   1.000
_cell.angle_alpha   90.00
_cell.angle_beta   90.00
_cell.angle_gamma   90.00
#
_symmetry.space_group_name_H-M   'P 1'
#
loop_
_entity.id
_entity.type
_entity.pdbx_description
1 polymer ?
#
loop_
_entity_poly.entity_id
_entity_poly.type
_entity_poly.pdbx_seq_one_letter_code
_entity_poly.pdbx_strand_id
1 'polypeptide(L)'
;MIVAFTRVRRKAAAADERGSLPAGPPAAVLAVALLAALTAAVAWGSTSIPPGEVWSVVWRRLSGEAPRPGTDDLIVWQLRFPRALLAALVGAGLGLVGTAVQALVRNPLADPYLLGISNGASLGAVAAIVLGLGAGGALGLGLSGAAFVGALATFALVWAVARRGGGFAPLRLVLAGVAIGQFLSGFTSYLVLQAGDEQQTHSVLFWLMGSLSGATWELLAVPAVAVPTALLWLQARARGLNALLMGDETAAGLGIDVTRLRRELFTVTSVLTGVLVAVSGAIAFVALMVPHVCRLVVGGDHRRLLPLSALFGALLLVVVDIVCRTAMDTQELPVGVVTSLLGAPALLYLLDRRLGSVS
;
A
#
# COMPACT_ATOMS: atom_id res chain seq x y z
N MET A 1 -10.54 31.33 -25.64
CA MET A 1 -10.73 30.31 -24.59
C MET A 1 -9.46 29.49 -24.34
N ILE A 2 -8.74 29.01 -25.37
CA ILE A 2 -7.49 28.19 -25.25
C ILE A 2 -6.32 28.97 -24.61
N VAL A 3 -6.15 30.26 -24.86
CA VAL A 3 -5.06 31.09 -24.29
C VAL A 3 -5.27 31.37 -22.79
N ALA A 4 -6.51 31.45 -22.33
CA ALA A 4 -6.82 31.61 -20.92
C ALA A 4 -6.49 30.32 -20.10
N PHE A 5 -6.77 29.14 -20.69
CA PHE A 5 -6.47 27.85 -20.07
C PHE A 5 -4.97 27.59 -19.93
N THR A 6 -4.15 28.00 -20.91
CA THR A 6 -2.68 27.91 -20.85
C THR A 6 -2.08 28.86 -19.83
N ARG A 7 -2.65 30.06 -19.63
CA ARG A 7 -2.18 31.00 -18.58
C ARG A 7 -2.50 30.55 -17.17
N VAL A 8 -3.68 29.95 -16.94
CA VAL A 8 -4.05 29.40 -15.64
C VAL A 8 -3.16 28.19 -15.30
N ARG A 9 -2.89 27.33 -16.28
CA ARG A 9 -2.01 26.17 -16.12
C ARG A 9 -0.54 26.56 -15.84
N ARG A 10 -0.02 27.63 -16.49
CA ARG A 10 1.32 28.18 -16.21
C ARG A 10 1.40 28.85 -14.83
N LYS A 11 0.36 29.54 -14.38
CA LYS A 11 0.33 30.13 -13.04
C LYS A 11 0.22 29.05 -11.95
N ALA A 12 -0.54 27.99 -12.17
CA ALA A 12 -0.62 26.86 -11.24
C ALA A 12 0.72 26.09 -11.15
N ALA A 13 1.39 25.83 -12.29
CA ALA A 13 2.70 25.21 -12.31
C ALA A 13 3.78 26.09 -11.65
N ALA A 14 3.77 27.40 -11.89
CA ALA A 14 4.72 28.34 -11.28
C ALA A 14 4.43 28.63 -9.79
N ALA A 15 3.19 28.41 -9.32
CA ALA A 15 2.86 28.47 -7.89
C ALA A 15 3.29 27.20 -7.17
N ASP A 16 3.19 26.04 -7.83
CA ASP A 16 3.65 24.74 -7.31
C ASP A 16 5.18 24.70 -7.15
N GLU A 17 5.93 25.28 -8.09
CA GLU A 17 7.40 25.36 -7.97
C GLU A 17 7.90 26.33 -6.89
N ARG A 18 7.17 27.38 -6.56
CA ARG A 18 7.60 28.39 -5.57
C ARG A 18 7.35 27.99 -4.12
N GLY A 19 6.57 26.95 -3.86
CA GLY A 19 6.23 26.48 -2.52
C GLY A 19 6.77 25.09 -2.16
N SER A 20 7.32 24.32 -3.12
CA SER A 20 7.79 22.97 -2.83
C SER A 20 9.14 22.96 -2.12
N LEU A 21 9.19 22.29 -0.97
CA LEU A 21 10.43 22.09 -0.23
C LEU A 21 11.37 21.14 -0.99
N PRO A 22 12.71 21.34 -0.92
CA PRO A 22 13.64 20.31 -1.35
C PRO A 22 13.39 19.01 -0.58
N ALA A 23 13.48 17.84 -1.23
CA ALA A 23 13.10 16.57 -0.63
C ALA A 23 13.93 16.17 0.61
N GLY A 24 15.16 16.70 0.74
CA GLY A 24 16.09 16.34 1.82
C GLY A 24 15.54 16.58 3.23
N PRO A 25 15.17 17.82 3.60
CA PRO A 25 14.68 18.10 4.96
C PRO A 25 13.43 17.32 5.36
N PRO A 26 12.34 17.25 4.56
CA PRO A 26 11.16 16.48 4.95
C PRO A 26 11.44 14.97 4.99
N ALA A 27 12.31 14.44 4.12
CA ALA A 27 12.68 13.02 4.17
C ALA A 27 13.48 12.69 5.45
N ALA A 28 14.39 13.57 5.87
CA ALA A 28 15.12 13.37 7.12
C ALA A 28 14.19 13.40 8.34
N VAL A 29 13.26 14.35 8.39
CA VAL A 29 12.24 14.41 9.46
C VAL A 29 11.40 13.13 9.49
N LEU A 30 10.91 12.66 8.34
CA LEU A 30 10.13 11.43 8.26
C LEU A 30 10.95 10.19 8.63
N ALA A 31 12.23 10.13 8.27
CA ALA A 31 13.11 9.01 8.65
C ALA A 31 13.32 8.94 10.17
N VAL A 32 13.56 10.09 10.81
CA VAL A 32 13.69 10.18 12.28
C VAL A 32 12.36 9.82 12.96
N ALA A 33 11.24 10.35 12.46
CA ALA A 33 9.91 10.03 12.97
C ALA A 33 9.56 8.55 12.80
N LEU A 34 9.93 7.92 11.68
CA LEU A 34 9.74 6.50 11.43
C LEU A 34 10.57 5.66 12.41
N LEU A 35 11.83 6.01 12.66
CA LEU A 35 12.67 5.32 13.64
C LEU A 35 12.07 5.41 15.04
N ALA A 36 11.60 6.59 15.44
CA ALA A 36 10.92 6.79 16.71
C ALA A 36 9.63 5.97 16.80
N ALA A 37 8.82 5.96 15.74
CA ALA A 37 7.59 5.18 15.67
C ALA A 37 7.85 3.66 15.71
N LEU A 38 8.87 3.16 15.02
CA LEU A 38 9.29 1.75 15.08
C LEU A 38 9.73 1.38 16.51
N THR A 39 10.51 2.23 17.16
CA THR A 39 10.90 2.03 18.57
C THR A 39 9.68 1.98 19.48
N ALA A 40 8.75 2.93 19.30
CA ALA A 40 7.50 2.97 20.04
C ALA A 40 6.62 1.73 19.79
N ALA A 41 6.52 1.28 18.52
CA ALA A 41 5.75 0.10 18.14
C ALA A 41 6.26 -1.18 18.80
N VAL A 42 7.56 -1.29 19.04
CA VAL A 42 8.15 -2.43 19.73
C VAL A 42 8.10 -2.27 21.25
N ALA A 43 8.29 -1.04 21.76
CA ALA A 43 8.29 -0.76 23.20
C ALA A 43 6.88 -0.85 23.81
N TRP A 44 5.85 -0.36 23.12
CA TRP A 44 4.48 -0.27 23.65
C TRP A 44 3.58 -1.40 23.14
N GLY A 45 2.76 -1.93 24.07
CA GLY A 45 1.78 -3.00 23.82
C GLY A 45 1.15 -3.42 25.15
N SER A 46 0.62 -4.63 25.23
CA SER A 46 0.05 -5.21 26.46
C SER A 46 1.01 -5.19 27.67
N THR A 47 2.31 -5.26 27.40
CA THR A 47 3.39 -5.02 28.35
C THR A 47 4.30 -3.92 27.83
N SER A 48 4.74 -2.99 28.66
CA SER A 48 5.70 -1.95 28.28
C SER A 48 7.13 -2.44 28.47
N ILE A 49 7.94 -2.37 27.42
CA ILE A 49 9.36 -2.74 27.43
C ILE A 49 10.18 -1.45 27.24
N PRO A 50 11.16 -1.16 28.13
CA PRO A 50 11.97 0.04 28.00
C PRO A 50 12.67 0.11 26.62
N PRO A 51 12.73 1.29 25.95
CA PRO A 51 13.36 1.42 24.64
C PRO A 51 14.82 0.96 24.61
N GLY A 52 15.58 1.16 25.69
CA GLY A 52 16.96 0.66 25.80
C GLY A 52 17.05 -0.86 25.74
N GLU A 53 16.08 -1.57 26.33
CA GLU A 53 16.01 -3.03 26.27
C GLU A 53 15.60 -3.52 24.86
N VAL A 54 14.65 -2.86 24.21
CA VAL A 54 14.29 -3.13 22.81
C VAL A 54 15.53 -3.12 21.91
N TRP A 55 16.31 -2.04 21.96
CA TRP A 55 17.52 -1.92 21.14
C TRP A 55 18.63 -2.89 21.56
N SER A 56 18.73 -3.24 22.84
CA SER A 56 19.68 -4.25 23.30
C SER A 56 19.35 -5.64 22.75
N VAL A 57 18.05 -6.02 22.69
CA VAL A 57 17.59 -7.26 22.06
C VAL A 57 17.90 -7.27 20.58
N VAL A 58 17.52 -6.20 19.86
CA VAL A 58 17.77 -6.07 18.40
C VAL A 58 19.27 -6.20 18.12
N TRP A 59 20.11 -5.48 18.87
CA TRP A 59 21.56 -5.51 18.67
C TRP A 59 22.14 -6.91 18.88
N ARG A 60 21.79 -7.57 20.00
CA ARG A 60 22.26 -8.95 20.27
C ARG A 60 21.90 -9.92 19.16
N ARG A 61 20.66 -9.83 18.67
CA ARG A 61 20.21 -10.71 17.58
C ARG A 61 20.95 -10.46 16.28
N LEU A 62 21.24 -9.22 15.95
CA LEU A 62 22.01 -8.84 14.77
C LEU A 62 23.48 -9.20 14.87
N SER A 63 24.07 -9.16 16.09
CA SER A 63 25.47 -9.57 16.34
C SER A 63 25.66 -11.11 16.48
N GLY A 64 24.56 -11.90 16.37
CA GLY A 64 24.63 -13.35 16.46
C GLY A 64 24.78 -13.88 17.89
N GLU A 65 24.57 -13.04 18.91
CA GLU A 65 24.58 -13.47 20.32
C GLU A 65 23.36 -14.33 20.66
N ALA A 66 23.54 -15.26 21.59
CA ALA A 66 22.47 -16.14 22.04
C ALA A 66 21.33 -15.35 22.69
N PRO A 67 20.06 -15.77 22.50
CA PRO A 67 18.92 -15.17 23.17
C PRO A 67 19.11 -15.21 24.69
N ARG A 68 18.76 -14.13 25.38
CA ARG A 68 18.64 -14.21 26.84
C ARG A 68 17.38 -14.99 27.20
N PRO A 69 17.45 -15.86 28.21
CA PRO A 69 16.24 -16.48 28.75
C PRO A 69 15.35 -15.38 29.35
N GLY A 70 14.17 -15.17 28.75
CA GLY A 70 13.22 -14.15 29.20
C GLY A 70 12.10 -13.92 28.19
N THR A 71 10.94 -13.54 28.71
CA THR A 71 9.72 -13.29 27.91
C THR A 71 9.91 -12.09 26.99
N ASP A 72 10.67 -11.07 27.41
CA ASP A 72 10.85 -9.82 26.68
C ASP A 72 11.64 -9.99 25.37
N ASP A 73 12.69 -10.85 25.36
CA ASP A 73 13.46 -11.17 24.16
C ASP A 73 12.56 -11.82 23.08
N LEU A 74 11.64 -12.68 23.53
CA LEU A 74 10.69 -13.37 22.66
C LEU A 74 9.62 -12.42 22.14
N ILE A 75 9.05 -11.57 23.00
CA ILE A 75 8.05 -10.57 22.63
C ILE A 75 8.62 -9.57 21.62
N VAL A 76 9.83 -9.04 21.89
CA VAL A 76 10.49 -8.07 21.03
C VAL A 76 10.81 -8.69 19.67
N TRP A 77 11.52 -9.82 19.64
CA TRP A 77 12.10 -10.36 18.40
C TRP A 77 11.13 -11.18 17.57
N GLN A 78 10.23 -11.96 18.21
CA GLN A 78 9.35 -12.86 17.48
C GLN A 78 7.98 -12.26 17.16
N LEU A 79 7.50 -11.31 17.98
CA LEU A 79 6.16 -10.78 17.82
C LEU A 79 6.16 -9.33 17.34
N ARG A 80 6.80 -8.40 18.09
CA ARG A 80 6.64 -6.97 17.85
C ARG A 80 7.51 -6.42 16.72
N PHE A 81 8.77 -6.84 16.66
CA PHE A 81 9.70 -6.32 15.67
C PHE A 81 9.33 -6.73 14.23
N PRO A 82 8.99 -8.01 13.94
CA PRO A 82 8.49 -8.39 12.62
C PRO A 82 7.22 -7.62 12.25
N ARG A 83 6.29 -7.43 13.18
CA ARG A 83 5.05 -6.71 12.94
C ARG A 83 5.29 -5.23 12.62
N ALA A 84 6.15 -4.55 13.36
CA ALA A 84 6.51 -3.16 13.11
C ALA A 84 7.19 -2.99 11.73
N LEU A 85 8.08 -3.92 11.36
CA LEU A 85 8.72 -3.94 10.04
C LEU A 85 7.71 -4.23 8.93
N LEU A 86 6.78 -5.17 9.14
CA LEU A 86 5.73 -5.45 8.17
C LEU A 86 4.83 -4.23 7.96
N ALA A 87 4.43 -3.54 9.04
CA ALA A 87 3.69 -2.29 8.96
C ALA A 87 4.44 -1.24 8.10
N ALA A 88 5.73 -1.05 8.36
CA ALA A 88 6.55 -0.11 7.59
C ALA A 88 6.64 -0.50 6.10
N LEU A 89 6.89 -1.78 5.79
CA LEU A 89 6.98 -2.27 4.41
C LEU A 89 5.64 -2.15 3.67
N VAL A 90 4.54 -2.57 4.29
CA VAL A 90 3.21 -2.47 3.68
C VAL A 90 2.83 -1.01 3.45
N GLY A 91 3.04 -0.15 4.44
CA GLY A 91 2.78 1.29 4.30
C GLY A 91 3.62 1.96 3.21
N ALA A 92 4.92 1.66 3.16
CA ALA A 92 5.81 2.15 2.11
C ALA A 92 5.36 1.67 0.72
N GLY A 93 5.06 0.38 0.59
CA GLY A 93 4.60 -0.21 -0.66
C GLY A 93 3.28 0.38 -1.14
N LEU A 94 2.30 0.56 -0.26
CA LEU A 94 1.02 1.21 -0.60
C LEU A 94 1.23 2.67 -1.03
N GLY A 95 2.13 3.42 -0.38
CA GLY A 95 2.50 4.77 -0.80
C GLY A 95 3.10 4.81 -2.22
N LEU A 96 3.96 3.85 -2.55
CA LEU A 96 4.55 3.69 -3.89
C LEU A 96 3.50 3.32 -4.94
N VAL A 97 2.69 2.30 -4.64
CA VAL A 97 1.62 1.84 -5.54
C VAL A 97 0.64 2.99 -5.81
N GLY A 98 0.20 3.70 -4.76
CA GLY A 98 -0.70 4.84 -4.91
C GLY A 98 -0.10 5.93 -5.83
N THR A 99 1.16 6.30 -5.61
CA THR A 99 1.85 7.29 -6.44
C THR A 99 1.90 6.87 -7.91
N ALA A 100 2.23 5.61 -8.17
CA ALA A 100 2.36 5.08 -9.53
C ALA A 100 1.00 4.90 -10.23
N VAL A 101 -0.04 4.43 -9.53
CA VAL A 101 -1.39 4.27 -10.07
C VAL A 101 -2.02 5.62 -10.39
N GLN A 102 -1.84 6.63 -9.53
CA GLN A 102 -2.30 8.00 -9.80
C GLN A 102 -1.66 8.59 -11.07
N ALA A 103 -0.38 8.29 -11.32
CA ALA A 103 0.30 8.70 -12.56
C ALA A 103 -0.19 7.88 -13.77
N LEU A 104 -0.36 6.56 -13.63
CA LEU A 104 -0.84 5.65 -14.66
C LEU A 104 -2.22 6.05 -15.19
N VAL A 105 -3.14 6.36 -14.27
CA VAL A 105 -4.53 6.72 -14.57
C VAL A 105 -4.69 8.23 -14.83
N ARG A 106 -3.67 9.02 -14.49
CA ARG A 106 -3.70 10.50 -14.52
C ARG A 106 -4.83 11.09 -13.68
N ASN A 107 -5.10 10.46 -12.57
CA ASN A 107 -6.11 10.90 -11.60
C ASN A 107 -5.52 10.86 -10.19
N PRO A 108 -5.41 11.99 -9.47
CA PRO A 108 -4.87 12.04 -8.12
C PRO A 108 -5.74 11.32 -7.07
N LEU A 109 -6.96 10.95 -7.44
CA LEU A 109 -7.91 10.20 -6.62
C LEU A 109 -7.94 8.70 -6.99
N ALA A 110 -7.06 8.25 -7.87
CA ALA A 110 -6.99 6.84 -8.23
C ALA A 110 -6.41 6.02 -7.06
N ASP A 111 -7.10 4.94 -6.75
CA ASP A 111 -6.71 3.94 -5.75
C ASP A 111 -6.37 2.62 -6.46
N PRO A 112 -5.35 1.86 -6.02
CA PRO A 112 -5.01 0.56 -6.60
C PRO A 112 -6.16 -0.46 -6.51
N TYR A 113 -7.10 -0.29 -5.60
CA TYR A 113 -8.30 -1.12 -5.53
C TYR A 113 -9.15 -1.05 -6.80
N LEU A 114 -9.11 0.06 -7.54
CA LEU A 114 -9.78 0.20 -8.85
C LEU A 114 -9.25 -0.78 -9.91
N LEU A 115 -8.08 -1.34 -9.70
CA LEU A 115 -7.50 -2.36 -10.58
C LEU A 115 -8.03 -3.78 -10.31
N GLY A 116 -8.84 -3.98 -9.25
CA GLY A 116 -9.47 -5.24 -8.88
C GLY A 116 -8.53 -6.29 -8.24
N ILE A 117 -7.23 -6.02 -8.16
CA ILE A 117 -6.20 -6.97 -7.69
C ILE A 117 -6.48 -7.41 -6.25
N SER A 118 -6.85 -6.47 -5.38
CA SER A 118 -7.19 -6.75 -3.98
C SER A 118 -8.40 -7.66 -3.84
N ASN A 119 -9.42 -7.52 -4.73
CA ASN A 119 -10.59 -8.41 -4.71
C ASN A 119 -10.22 -9.85 -5.07
N GLY A 120 -9.25 -10.02 -5.99
CA GLY A 120 -8.71 -11.34 -6.30
C GLY A 120 -7.93 -11.95 -5.14
N ALA A 121 -7.12 -11.15 -4.46
CA ALA A 121 -6.44 -11.58 -3.24
C ALA A 121 -7.45 -11.99 -2.15
N SER A 122 -8.52 -11.21 -1.98
CA SER A 122 -9.61 -11.50 -1.05
C SER A 122 -10.31 -12.83 -1.39
N LEU A 123 -10.63 -13.03 -2.65
CA LEU A 123 -11.22 -14.30 -3.07
C LEU A 123 -10.30 -15.50 -2.79
N GLY A 124 -9.01 -15.37 -3.13
CA GLY A 124 -8.02 -16.42 -2.87
C GLY A 124 -7.89 -16.77 -1.38
N ALA A 125 -7.82 -15.74 -0.52
CA ALA A 125 -7.75 -15.93 0.92
C ALA A 125 -9.04 -16.55 1.51
N VAL A 126 -10.21 -16.04 1.12
CA VAL A 126 -11.50 -16.56 1.59
C VAL A 126 -11.72 -17.99 1.13
N ALA A 127 -11.35 -18.31 -0.11
CA ALA A 127 -11.38 -19.69 -0.60
C ALA A 127 -10.46 -20.60 0.22
N ALA A 128 -9.27 -20.12 0.57
CA ALA A 128 -8.35 -20.88 1.42
C ALA A 128 -8.91 -21.14 2.82
N ILE A 129 -9.57 -20.17 3.44
CA ILE A 129 -10.18 -20.30 4.76
C ILE A 129 -11.39 -21.24 4.71
N VAL A 130 -12.34 -20.97 3.79
CA VAL A 130 -13.64 -21.67 3.75
C VAL A 130 -13.51 -23.09 3.22
N LEU A 131 -12.65 -23.31 2.23
CA LEU A 131 -12.43 -24.64 1.62
C LEU A 131 -11.30 -25.43 2.31
N GLY A 132 -10.68 -24.88 3.36
CA GLY A 132 -9.60 -25.55 4.09
C GLY A 132 -8.31 -25.71 3.29
N LEU A 133 -8.10 -24.92 2.23
CA LEU A 133 -6.93 -25.02 1.36
C LEU A 133 -5.67 -24.38 1.98
N GLY A 134 -5.80 -23.65 3.09
CA GLY A 134 -4.75 -22.83 3.68
C GLY A 134 -3.82 -23.56 4.66
N ALA A 135 -4.35 -24.48 5.46
CA ALA A 135 -3.60 -25.19 6.49
C ALA A 135 -3.28 -26.62 6.01
N GLY A 136 -2.16 -26.79 5.30
CA GLY A 136 -1.75 -28.13 4.79
C GLY A 136 -2.59 -28.64 3.63
N GLY A 137 -3.37 -27.78 2.97
CA GLY A 137 -4.15 -28.14 1.80
C GLY A 137 -3.27 -28.58 0.62
N ALA A 138 -3.89 -29.20 -0.40
CA ALA A 138 -3.26 -29.88 -1.54
C ALA A 138 -2.15 -29.10 -2.28
N LEU A 139 -2.03 -27.78 -2.07
CA LEU A 139 -1.03 -26.91 -2.70
C LEU A 139 0.03 -26.38 -1.75
N GLY A 140 -0.07 -26.56 -0.41
CA GLY A 140 0.93 -26.11 0.57
C GLY A 140 1.22 -24.61 0.60
N LEU A 141 0.38 -23.79 -0.04
CA LEU A 141 0.64 -22.37 -0.26
C LEU A 141 0.37 -21.47 0.96
N GLY A 142 -0.33 -21.98 1.96
CA GLY A 142 -0.80 -21.15 3.07
C GLY A 142 -1.80 -20.06 2.62
N LEU A 143 -2.27 -19.30 3.60
CA LEU A 143 -3.26 -18.23 3.37
C LEU A 143 -2.72 -17.12 2.45
N SER A 144 -1.51 -16.62 2.74
CA SER A 144 -0.87 -15.56 1.95
C SER A 144 -0.56 -16.00 0.52
N GLY A 145 -0.15 -17.26 0.32
CA GLY A 145 0.11 -17.81 -1.00
C GLY A 145 -1.18 -17.89 -1.85
N ALA A 146 -2.29 -18.34 -1.25
CA ALA A 146 -3.59 -18.39 -1.92
C ALA A 146 -4.09 -16.98 -2.29
N ALA A 147 -3.95 -16.01 -1.40
CA ALA A 147 -4.25 -14.62 -1.67
C ALA A 147 -3.41 -14.06 -2.83
N PHE A 148 -2.11 -14.34 -2.84
CA PHE A 148 -1.21 -13.90 -3.90
C PHE A 148 -1.57 -14.53 -5.27
N VAL A 149 -1.89 -15.82 -5.30
CA VAL A 149 -2.35 -16.50 -6.53
C VAL A 149 -3.66 -15.88 -7.04
N GLY A 150 -4.62 -15.59 -6.15
CA GLY A 150 -5.85 -14.87 -6.50
C GLY A 150 -5.59 -13.47 -7.09
N ALA A 151 -4.63 -12.74 -6.52
CA ALA A 151 -4.18 -11.45 -7.03
C ALA A 151 -3.58 -11.58 -8.44
N LEU A 152 -2.68 -12.54 -8.66
CA LEU A 152 -2.06 -12.79 -9.97
C LEU A 152 -3.06 -13.25 -11.03
N ALA A 153 -4.02 -14.09 -10.65
CA ALA A 153 -5.09 -14.52 -11.56
C ALA A 153 -5.92 -13.31 -12.02
N THR A 154 -6.27 -12.43 -11.08
CA THR A 154 -7.01 -11.20 -11.38
C THR A 154 -6.17 -10.24 -12.23
N PHE A 155 -4.88 -10.07 -11.93
CA PHE A 155 -3.96 -9.33 -12.78
C PHE A 155 -3.97 -9.85 -14.22
N ALA A 156 -3.88 -11.17 -14.41
CA ALA A 156 -3.89 -11.80 -15.73
C ALA A 156 -5.22 -11.56 -16.48
N LEU A 157 -6.36 -11.64 -15.77
CA LEU A 157 -7.67 -11.34 -16.34
C LEU A 157 -7.81 -9.89 -16.78
N VAL A 158 -7.45 -8.93 -15.90
CA VAL A 158 -7.49 -7.50 -16.23
C VAL A 158 -6.53 -7.19 -17.38
N TRP A 159 -5.33 -7.77 -17.37
CA TRP A 159 -4.37 -7.66 -18.45
C TRP A 159 -4.92 -8.17 -19.79
N ALA A 160 -5.54 -9.34 -19.80
CA ALA A 160 -6.12 -9.94 -20.99
C ALA A 160 -7.23 -9.07 -21.59
N VAL A 161 -8.11 -8.51 -20.73
CA VAL A 161 -9.19 -7.59 -21.16
C VAL A 161 -8.62 -6.26 -21.65
N ALA A 162 -7.67 -5.69 -20.93
CA ALA A 162 -7.08 -4.40 -21.28
C ALA A 162 -6.31 -4.41 -22.61
N ARG A 163 -5.73 -5.54 -22.99
CA ARG A 163 -5.02 -5.73 -24.28
C ARG A 163 -5.94 -5.72 -25.50
N ARG A 164 -7.21 -6.11 -25.34
CA ARG A 164 -8.16 -6.20 -26.46
C ARG A 164 -8.45 -4.79 -26.97
N GLY A 165 -8.17 -4.51 -28.24
CA GLY A 165 -8.47 -3.22 -28.90
C GLY A 165 -7.28 -2.25 -29.03
N GLY A 166 -6.06 -2.75 -29.11
CA GLY A 166 -4.91 -2.00 -29.68
C GLY A 166 -4.13 -1.10 -28.74
N GLY A 167 -4.39 -1.10 -27.41
CA GLY A 167 -3.57 -0.30 -26.47
C GLY A 167 -3.99 -0.37 -25.01
N PHE A 168 -3.05 -0.06 -24.12
CA PHE A 168 -3.28 0.07 -22.67
C PHE A 168 -3.87 1.43 -22.32
N ALA A 169 -5.15 1.67 -22.66
CA ALA A 169 -5.84 2.89 -22.27
C ALA A 169 -6.20 2.87 -20.77
N PRO A 170 -5.90 3.95 -20.01
CA PRO A 170 -6.16 4.03 -18.58
C PRO A 170 -7.63 3.73 -18.21
N LEU A 171 -8.57 4.30 -18.98
CA LEU A 171 -9.99 4.08 -18.76
C LEU A 171 -10.38 2.59 -18.87
N ARG A 172 -9.81 1.87 -19.84
CA ARG A 172 -10.09 0.44 -20.05
C ARG A 172 -9.53 -0.41 -18.92
N LEU A 173 -8.32 -0.08 -18.41
CA LEU A 173 -7.74 -0.72 -17.23
C LEU A 173 -8.64 -0.58 -16.00
N VAL A 174 -9.10 0.65 -15.73
CA VAL A 174 -9.99 0.93 -14.61
C VAL A 174 -11.34 0.22 -14.77
N LEU A 175 -11.98 0.32 -15.93
CA LEU A 175 -13.29 -0.32 -16.15
C LEU A 175 -13.18 -1.85 -16.06
N ALA A 176 -12.15 -2.46 -16.64
CA ALA A 176 -11.90 -3.89 -16.51
C ALA A 176 -11.64 -4.30 -15.05
N GLY A 177 -10.81 -3.52 -14.34
CA GLY A 177 -10.51 -3.75 -12.92
C GLY A 177 -11.75 -3.69 -12.05
N VAL A 178 -12.58 -2.66 -12.23
CA VAL A 178 -13.83 -2.49 -11.47
C VAL A 178 -14.81 -3.64 -11.80
N ALA A 179 -15.04 -3.96 -13.07
CA ALA A 179 -15.99 -5.03 -13.46
C ALA A 179 -15.56 -6.39 -12.92
N ILE A 180 -14.28 -6.77 -13.11
CA ILE A 180 -13.73 -8.02 -12.59
C ILE A 180 -13.73 -8.00 -11.06
N GLY A 181 -13.34 -6.89 -10.44
CA GLY A 181 -13.33 -6.73 -8.99
C GLY A 181 -14.71 -6.94 -8.37
N GLN A 182 -15.77 -6.35 -8.95
CA GLN A 182 -17.15 -6.55 -8.48
C GLN A 182 -17.62 -7.99 -8.65
N PHE A 183 -17.28 -8.63 -9.77
CA PHE A 183 -17.59 -10.05 -9.98
C PHE A 183 -16.92 -10.92 -8.90
N LEU A 184 -15.63 -10.72 -8.64
CA LEU A 184 -14.88 -11.47 -7.61
C LEU A 184 -15.39 -11.16 -6.20
N SER A 185 -15.80 -9.92 -5.92
CA SER A 185 -16.43 -9.55 -4.65
C SER A 185 -17.76 -10.29 -4.41
N GLY A 186 -18.60 -10.40 -5.44
CA GLY A 186 -19.81 -11.21 -5.37
C GLY A 186 -19.51 -12.68 -5.07
N PHE A 187 -18.47 -13.24 -5.73
CA PHE A 187 -18.05 -14.60 -5.48
C PHE A 187 -17.46 -14.80 -4.07
N THR A 188 -16.72 -13.81 -3.58
CA THR A 188 -16.22 -13.79 -2.19
C THR A 188 -17.38 -13.81 -1.20
N SER A 189 -18.41 -12.96 -1.41
CA SER A 189 -19.61 -12.95 -0.56
C SER A 189 -20.35 -14.29 -0.58
N TYR A 190 -20.44 -14.94 -1.73
CA TYR A 190 -21.01 -16.28 -1.83
C TYR A 190 -20.23 -17.30 -1.00
N LEU A 191 -18.88 -17.28 -1.05
CA LEU A 191 -18.06 -18.17 -0.23
C LEU A 191 -18.22 -17.91 1.27
N VAL A 192 -18.35 -16.63 1.68
CA VAL A 192 -18.61 -16.29 3.09
C VAL A 192 -19.89 -16.92 3.60
N LEU A 193 -20.95 -16.99 2.78
CA LEU A 193 -22.20 -17.67 3.14
C LEU A 193 -22.06 -19.19 3.27
N GLN A 194 -20.99 -19.76 2.73
CA GLN A 194 -20.68 -21.20 2.85
C GLN A 194 -19.73 -21.49 4.03
N ALA A 195 -19.34 -20.49 4.81
CA ALA A 195 -18.53 -20.70 6.01
C ALA A 195 -19.27 -21.65 6.97
N GLY A 196 -18.56 -22.68 7.42
CA GLY A 196 -19.17 -23.79 8.16
C GLY A 196 -19.44 -23.48 9.64
N ASP A 197 -18.75 -22.48 10.20
CA ASP A 197 -18.85 -22.11 11.59
C ASP A 197 -18.57 -20.62 11.85
N GLU A 198 -18.84 -20.17 13.07
CA GLU A 198 -18.64 -18.79 13.52
C GLU A 198 -17.15 -18.40 13.50
N GLN A 199 -16.26 -19.31 13.83
CA GLN A 199 -14.81 -19.07 13.85
C GLN A 199 -14.24 -18.81 12.45
N GLN A 200 -14.71 -19.58 11.45
CA GLN A 200 -14.33 -19.33 10.03
C GLN A 200 -14.86 -17.98 9.56
N THR A 201 -16.11 -17.67 9.86
CA THR A 201 -16.71 -16.38 9.51
C THR A 201 -15.93 -15.22 10.12
N HIS A 202 -15.59 -15.31 11.41
CA HIS A 202 -14.78 -14.31 12.08
C HIS A 202 -13.40 -14.15 11.41
N SER A 203 -12.72 -15.26 11.10
CA SER A 203 -11.40 -15.25 10.43
C SER A 203 -11.46 -14.58 9.06
N VAL A 204 -12.50 -14.88 8.27
CA VAL A 204 -12.72 -14.26 6.96
C VAL A 204 -12.96 -12.76 7.10
N LEU A 205 -13.87 -12.34 7.97
CA LEU A 205 -14.15 -10.91 8.18
C LEU A 205 -12.92 -10.15 8.65
N PHE A 206 -12.17 -10.71 9.60
CA PHE A 206 -10.96 -10.09 10.11
C PHE A 206 -9.89 -9.94 9.02
N TRP A 207 -9.73 -10.96 8.16
CA TRP A 207 -8.79 -10.90 7.04
C TRP A 207 -9.22 -9.85 5.99
N LEU A 208 -10.52 -9.78 5.66
CA LEU A 208 -11.07 -8.80 4.70
C LEU A 208 -10.92 -7.36 5.18
N MET A 209 -10.92 -7.14 6.49
CA MET A 209 -10.70 -5.81 7.09
C MET A 209 -9.22 -5.41 7.15
N GLY A 210 -8.30 -6.32 6.86
CA GLY A 210 -6.85 -6.09 6.89
C GLY A 210 -6.26 -6.06 8.31
N SER A 211 -5.20 -6.85 8.51
CA SER A 211 -4.52 -6.99 9.80
C SER A 211 -3.04 -7.27 9.61
N LEU A 212 -2.25 -6.84 10.59
CA LEU A 212 -0.82 -7.12 10.69
C LEU A 212 -0.49 -8.09 11.84
N SER A 213 -1.50 -8.65 12.52
CA SER A 213 -1.33 -9.50 13.70
C SER A 213 -0.60 -10.83 13.41
N GLY A 214 -0.71 -11.33 12.17
CA GLY A 214 -0.04 -12.56 11.73
C GLY A 214 1.40 -12.38 11.25
N ALA A 215 2.05 -11.26 11.56
CA ALA A 215 3.40 -10.96 11.08
C ALA A 215 4.43 -11.94 11.66
N THR A 216 5.18 -12.59 10.78
CA THR A 216 6.34 -13.45 11.09
C THR A 216 7.54 -13.05 10.25
N TRP A 217 8.73 -13.50 10.60
CA TRP A 217 9.94 -13.24 9.82
C TRP A 217 9.84 -13.81 8.39
N GLU A 218 9.20 -14.98 8.23
CA GLU A 218 9.02 -15.60 6.92
C GLU A 218 8.13 -14.74 6.01
N LEU A 219 7.05 -14.17 6.57
CA LEU A 219 6.15 -13.31 5.81
C LEU A 219 6.78 -11.97 5.39
N LEU A 220 7.81 -11.52 6.11
CA LEU A 220 8.54 -10.31 5.74
C LEU A 220 9.43 -10.51 4.51
N ALA A 221 9.89 -11.71 4.23
CA ALA A 221 10.92 -11.95 3.22
C ALA A 221 10.54 -11.39 1.84
N VAL A 222 9.32 -11.64 1.38
CA VAL A 222 8.84 -11.18 0.07
C VAL A 222 8.63 -9.66 0.03
N PRO A 223 7.91 -9.01 0.96
CA PRO A 223 7.79 -7.55 1.00
C PRO A 223 9.13 -6.83 1.15
N ALA A 224 10.07 -7.37 1.94
CA ALA A 224 11.39 -6.79 2.17
C ALA A 224 12.25 -6.69 0.90
N VAL A 225 12.01 -7.55 -0.08
CA VAL A 225 12.63 -7.49 -1.41
C VAL A 225 11.77 -6.70 -2.39
N ALA A 226 10.46 -6.95 -2.42
CA ALA A 226 9.57 -6.37 -3.40
C ALA A 226 9.44 -4.84 -3.27
N VAL A 227 9.35 -4.31 -2.05
CA VAL A 227 9.14 -2.86 -1.82
C VAL A 227 10.38 -2.05 -2.22
N PRO A 228 11.61 -2.35 -1.77
CA PRO A 228 12.80 -1.64 -2.22
C PRO A 228 13.05 -1.78 -3.74
N THR A 229 12.84 -2.96 -4.29
CA THR A 229 12.98 -3.19 -5.74
C THR A 229 12.00 -2.34 -6.53
N ALA A 230 10.73 -2.28 -6.11
CA ALA A 230 9.73 -1.42 -6.73
C ALA A 230 10.07 0.06 -6.59
N LEU A 231 10.56 0.51 -5.42
CA LEU A 231 11.03 1.88 -5.22
C LEU A 231 12.15 2.24 -6.20
N LEU A 232 13.19 1.41 -6.29
CA LEU A 232 14.32 1.65 -7.19
C LEU A 232 13.87 1.67 -8.66
N TRP A 233 13.01 0.74 -9.05
CA TRP A 233 12.47 0.68 -10.40
C TRP A 233 11.61 1.92 -10.73
N LEU A 234 10.67 2.29 -9.85
CA LEU A 234 9.83 3.48 -10.03
C LEU A 234 10.67 4.75 -10.06
N GLN A 235 11.70 4.85 -9.22
CA GLN A 235 12.62 5.97 -9.18
C GLN A 235 13.40 6.12 -10.50
N ALA A 236 13.85 5.02 -11.09
CA ALA A 236 14.47 5.01 -12.41
C ALA A 236 13.50 5.49 -13.52
N ARG A 237 12.19 5.26 -13.35
CA ARG A 237 11.13 5.68 -14.27
C ARG A 237 10.49 7.04 -13.93
N ALA A 238 10.95 7.74 -12.89
CA ALA A 238 10.34 8.98 -12.40
C ALA A 238 10.19 10.07 -13.49
N ARG A 239 11.14 10.17 -14.44
CA ARG A 239 11.03 11.07 -15.59
C ARG A 239 9.85 10.70 -16.51
N GLY A 240 9.68 9.40 -16.76
CA GLY A 240 8.55 8.88 -17.54
C GLY A 240 7.21 9.14 -16.86
N LEU A 241 7.14 8.95 -15.53
CA LEU A 241 5.95 9.26 -14.73
C LEU A 241 5.59 10.75 -14.82
N ASN A 242 6.59 11.64 -14.71
CA ASN A 242 6.38 13.08 -14.87
C ASN A 242 5.85 13.44 -16.27
N ALA A 243 6.40 12.82 -17.31
CA ALA A 243 5.97 13.06 -18.68
C ALA A 243 4.53 12.55 -18.92
N LEU A 244 4.13 11.41 -18.37
CA LEU A 244 2.75 10.91 -18.45
C LEU A 244 1.72 11.91 -17.91
N LEU A 245 2.05 12.67 -16.88
CA LEU A 245 1.17 13.71 -16.33
C LEU A 245 0.92 14.87 -17.31
N MET A 246 1.87 15.11 -18.23
CA MET A 246 1.75 16.18 -19.25
C MET A 246 0.88 15.75 -20.44
N GLY A 247 0.52 14.49 -20.55
CA GLY A 247 -0.28 13.90 -21.61
C GLY A 247 0.52 12.98 -22.53
N ASP A 248 -0.20 12.10 -23.25
CA ASP A 248 0.41 11.05 -24.07
C ASP A 248 1.23 11.59 -25.25
N GLU A 249 0.69 12.60 -25.94
CA GLU A 249 1.37 13.23 -27.07
C GLU A 249 2.67 13.91 -26.64
N THR A 250 2.62 14.62 -25.49
CA THR A 250 3.81 15.28 -24.94
C THR A 250 4.86 14.24 -24.50
N ALA A 251 4.43 13.18 -23.84
CA ALA A 251 5.34 12.10 -23.42
C ALA A 251 5.98 11.39 -24.62
N ALA A 252 5.20 11.12 -25.67
CA ALA A 252 5.70 10.54 -26.93
C ALA A 252 6.69 11.46 -27.64
N GLY A 253 6.40 12.77 -27.68
CA GLY A 253 7.30 13.81 -28.24
C GLY A 253 8.64 13.91 -27.48
N LEU A 254 8.67 13.51 -26.20
CA LEU A 254 9.88 13.40 -25.39
C LEU A 254 10.60 12.04 -25.58
N GLY A 255 10.17 11.20 -26.53
CA GLY A 255 10.78 9.90 -26.84
C GLY A 255 10.37 8.78 -25.90
N ILE A 256 9.28 8.92 -25.12
CA ILE A 256 8.81 7.89 -24.19
C ILE A 256 7.80 6.99 -24.89
N ASP A 257 8.06 5.68 -24.91
CA ASP A 257 7.05 4.69 -25.29
C ASP A 257 5.98 4.60 -24.19
N VAL A 258 4.92 5.37 -24.37
CA VAL A 258 3.78 5.50 -23.42
C VAL A 258 3.11 4.15 -23.18
N THR A 259 2.93 3.34 -24.24
CA THR A 259 2.28 2.03 -24.15
C THR A 259 3.11 1.05 -23.33
N ARG A 260 4.40 1.02 -23.57
CA ARG A 260 5.35 0.18 -22.81
C ARG A 260 5.42 0.60 -21.36
N LEU A 261 5.57 1.90 -21.08
CA LEU A 261 5.64 2.43 -19.73
C LEU A 261 4.37 2.11 -18.93
N ARG A 262 3.18 2.26 -19.53
CA ARG A 262 1.92 1.89 -18.87
C ARG A 262 1.82 0.41 -18.56
N ARG A 263 2.24 -0.46 -19.48
CA ARG A 263 2.29 -1.90 -19.24
C ARG A 263 3.20 -2.24 -18.06
N GLU A 264 4.39 -1.67 -18.06
CA GLU A 264 5.37 -1.86 -16.98
C GLU A 264 4.82 -1.37 -15.65
N LEU A 265 4.24 -0.16 -15.60
CA LEU A 265 3.63 0.40 -14.40
C LEU A 265 2.48 -0.46 -13.88
N PHE A 266 1.57 -0.88 -14.76
CA PHE A 266 0.47 -1.75 -14.37
C PHE A 266 0.97 -3.07 -13.79
N THR A 267 2.00 -3.68 -14.40
CA THR A 267 2.59 -4.92 -13.90
C THR A 267 3.20 -4.73 -12.52
N VAL A 268 4.09 -3.74 -12.36
CA VAL A 268 4.79 -3.50 -11.10
C VAL A 268 3.81 -3.14 -9.98
N THR A 269 2.85 -2.27 -10.25
CA THR A 269 1.85 -1.88 -9.24
C THR A 269 0.93 -3.04 -8.86
N SER A 270 0.51 -3.87 -9.82
CA SER A 270 -0.36 -5.02 -9.56
C SER A 270 0.34 -6.11 -8.77
N VAL A 271 1.58 -6.46 -9.16
CA VAL A 271 2.37 -7.47 -8.44
C VAL A 271 2.68 -6.97 -7.03
N LEU A 272 3.11 -5.73 -6.88
CA LEU A 272 3.37 -5.15 -5.56
C LEU A 272 2.09 -5.12 -4.70
N THR A 273 0.95 -4.70 -5.25
CA THR A 273 -0.35 -4.74 -4.55
C THR A 273 -0.68 -6.16 -4.10
N GLY A 274 -0.50 -7.16 -4.98
CA GLY A 274 -0.72 -8.57 -4.65
C GLY A 274 0.15 -9.06 -3.50
N VAL A 275 1.45 -8.72 -3.51
CA VAL A 275 2.38 -9.04 -2.41
C VAL A 275 1.93 -8.42 -1.09
N LEU A 276 1.57 -7.12 -1.11
CA LEU A 276 1.18 -6.40 0.11
C LEU A 276 -0.13 -6.95 0.68
N VAL A 277 -1.16 -7.09 -0.16
CA VAL A 277 -2.47 -7.59 0.28
C VAL A 277 -2.40 -9.03 0.76
N ALA A 278 -1.54 -9.85 0.17
CA ALA A 278 -1.34 -11.25 0.60
C ALA A 278 -0.83 -11.39 2.03
N VAL A 279 -0.08 -10.39 2.54
CA VAL A 279 0.50 -10.44 3.90
C VAL A 279 -0.24 -9.55 4.92
N SER A 280 -1.09 -8.63 4.46
CA SER A 280 -1.78 -7.67 5.35
C SER A 280 -3.29 -7.64 5.20
N GLY A 281 -3.86 -8.41 4.26
CA GLY A 281 -5.25 -8.20 3.87
C GLY A 281 -5.47 -6.84 3.18
N ALA A 282 -6.72 -6.44 3.03
CA ALA A 282 -7.10 -5.23 2.33
C ALA A 282 -6.99 -3.99 3.23
N ILE A 283 -6.05 -3.08 2.94
CA ILE A 283 -5.86 -1.82 3.67
C ILE A 283 -6.17 -0.65 2.75
N ALA A 284 -7.34 -0.07 2.90
CA ALA A 284 -7.83 1.03 2.07
C ALA A 284 -7.27 2.41 2.48
N PHE A 285 -7.45 3.41 1.62
CA PHE A 285 -7.11 4.83 1.80
C PHE A 285 -5.62 5.17 1.91
N VAL A 286 -4.74 4.30 2.36
CA VAL A 286 -3.30 4.60 2.48
C VAL A 286 -2.70 4.98 1.13
N ALA A 287 -2.93 4.15 0.12
CA ALA A 287 -2.42 4.38 -1.23
C ALA A 287 -3.01 5.63 -1.92
N LEU A 288 -4.20 6.06 -1.50
CA LEU A 288 -4.84 7.27 -2.01
C LEU A 288 -4.33 8.52 -1.31
N MET A 289 -4.27 8.49 0.03
CA MET A 289 -4.01 9.66 0.86
C MET A 289 -2.52 10.02 0.91
N VAL A 290 -1.63 9.02 1.04
CA VAL A 290 -0.19 9.22 1.19
C VAL A 290 0.43 10.06 0.07
N PRO A 291 0.26 9.72 -1.23
CA PRO A 291 0.82 10.53 -2.31
C PRO A 291 0.21 11.93 -2.36
N HIS A 292 -1.05 12.08 -1.96
CA HIS A 292 -1.72 13.37 -1.95
C HIS A 292 -1.09 14.31 -0.92
N VAL A 293 -0.91 13.85 0.33
CA VAL A 293 -0.25 14.61 1.39
C VAL A 293 1.19 14.95 1.03
N CYS A 294 1.96 13.98 0.53
CA CYS A 294 3.35 14.21 0.11
C CYS A 294 3.45 15.24 -1.02
N ARG A 295 2.50 15.25 -1.96
CA ARG A 295 2.46 16.22 -3.06
C ARG A 295 2.24 17.65 -2.58
N LEU A 296 1.55 17.86 -1.46
CA LEU A 296 1.39 19.19 -0.85
C LEU A 296 2.72 19.72 -0.28
N VAL A 297 3.67 18.84 0.06
CA VAL A 297 4.94 19.21 0.69
C VAL A 297 6.05 19.39 -0.36
N VAL A 298 6.22 18.42 -1.28
CA VAL A 298 7.36 18.38 -2.21
C VAL A 298 6.96 18.61 -3.66
N GLY A 299 5.68 18.89 -3.94
CA GLY A 299 5.16 19.08 -5.30
C GLY A 299 4.94 17.77 -6.06
N GLY A 300 4.69 17.89 -7.38
CA GLY A 300 4.32 16.79 -8.26
C GLY A 300 5.48 15.99 -8.86
N ASP A 301 6.75 16.37 -8.63
CA ASP A 301 7.90 15.66 -9.22
C ASP A 301 8.09 14.28 -8.57
N HIS A 302 7.90 13.22 -9.35
CA HIS A 302 8.01 11.83 -8.90
C HIS A 302 9.39 11.46 -8.34
N ARG A 303 10.45 12.16 -8.70
CA ARG A 303 11.79 11.94 -8.12
C ARG A 303 11.82 12.22 -6.61
N ARG A 304 11.02 13.19 -6.16
CA ARG A 304 10.89 13.59 -4.75
C ARG A 304 9.69 12.90 -4.11
N LEU A 305 8.61 12.76 -4.88
CA LEU A 305 7.34 12.23 -4.39
C LEU A 305 7.42 10.75 -4.00
N LEU A 306 8.08 9.90 -4.82
CA LEU A 306 8.19 8.46 -4.56
C LEU A 306 8.87 8.11 -3.23
N PRO A 307 10.10 8.59 -2.94
CA PRO A 307 10.75 8.25 -1.67
C PRO A 307 10.00 8.85 -0.47
N LEU A 308 9.43 10.05 -0.62
CA LEU A 308 8.65 10.66 0.45
C LEU A 308 7.36 9.91 0.72
N SER A 309 6.67 9.42 -0.33
CA SER A 309 5.47 8.59 -0.19
C SER A 309 5.77 7.24 0.45
N ALA A 310 6.93 6.64 0.17
CA ALA A 310 7.36 5.42 0.84
C ALA A 310 7.59 5.67 2.34
N LEU A 311 8.35 6.71 2.70
CA LEU A 311 8.65 7.04 4.11
C LEU A 311 7.38 7.43 4.89
N PHE A 312 6.55 8.29 4.32
CA PHE A 312 5.32 8.72 4.98
C PHE A 312 4.30 7.58 5.09
N GLY A 313 4.18 6.74 4.07
CA GLY A 313 3.34 5.54 4.11
C GLY A 313 3.79 4.56 5.19
N ALA A 314 5.11 4.32 5.30
CA ALA A 314 5.68 3.50 6.36
C ALA A 314 5.36 4.07 7.75
N LEU A 315 5.62 5.35 7.97
CA LEU A 315 5.32 6.03 9.23
C LEU A 315 3.83 5.95 9.59
N LEU A 316 2.96 6.28 8.63
CA LEU A 316 1.53 6.26 8.82
C LEU A 316 1.04 4.88 9.28
N LEU A 317 1.47 3.82 8.60
CA LEU A 317 0.96 2.48 8.91
C LEU A 317 1.54 1.92 10.21
N VAL A 318 2.77 2.25 10.57
CA VAL A 318 3.34 1.93 11.89
C VAL A 318 2.56 2.62 13.01
N VAL A 319 2.24 3.90 12.86
CA VAL A 319 1.44 4.65 13.85
C VAL A 319 0.02 4.09 13.94
N VAL A 320 -0.62 3.78 12.79
CA VAL A 320 -1.94 3.16 12.77
C VAL A 320 -1.91 1.79 13.47
N ASP A 321 -0.88 0.96 13.23
CA ASP A 321 -0.77 -0.34 13.91
C ASP A 321 -0.62 -0.19 15.43
N ILE A 322 0.12 0.81 15.93
CA ILE A 322 0.18 1.12 17.36
C ILE A 322 -1.24 1.42 17.90
N VAL A 323 -1.99 2.29 17.20
CA VAL A 323 -3.36 2.63 17.58
C VAL A 323 -4.26 1.38 17.59
N CYS A 324 -4.18 0.54 16.55
CA CYS A 324 -4.99 -0.69 16.46
C CYS A 324 -4.77 -1.64 17.64
N ARG A 325 -3.54 -1.68 18.18
CA ARG A 325 -3.18 -2.56 19.32
C ARG A 325 -3.47 -1.96 20.69
N THR A 326 -3.63 -0.65 20.77
CA THR A 326 -3.75 0.05 22.05
C THR A 326 -5.11 0.72 22.27
N ALA A 327 -5.96 0.79 21.24
CA ALA A 327 -7.25 1.47 21.32
C ALA A 327 -8.32 0.69 22.12
N MET A 328 -8.19 -0.64 22.24
CA MET A 328 -9.12 -1.48 22.95
C MET A 328 -8.37 -2.49 23.83
N ASP A 329 -8.85 -2.73 25.03
CA ASP A 329 -8.19 -3.60 26.01
C ASP A 329 -8.34 -5.10 25.68
N THR A 330 -9.40 -5.50 25.01
CA THR A 330 -9.79 -6.91 24.84
C THR A 330 -9.59 -7.46 23.43
N GLN A 331 -9.55 -6.60 22.44
CA GLN A 331 -9.44 -6.99 21.02
C GLN A 331 -8.60 -5.98 20.25
N GLU A 332 -7.87 -6.45 19.24
CA GLU A 332 -7.18 -5.58 18.31
C GLU A 332 -8.14 -5.06 17.22
N LEU A 333 -8.06 -3.78 16.89
CA LEU A 333 -8.79 -3.23 15.76
C LEU A 333 -8.13 -3.65 14.45
N PRO A 334 -8.90 -4.05 13.43
CA PRO A 334 -8.35 -4.23 12.08
C PRO A 334 -7.79 -2.92 11.53
N VAL A 335 -6.61 -2.99 10.90
CA VAL A 335 -5.89 -1.82 10.37
C VAL A 335 -6.72 -1.07 9.33
N GLY A 336 -7.43 -1.79 8.45
CA GLY A 336 -8.28 -1.20 7.41
C GLY A 336 -9.47 -0.41 7.97
N VAL A 337 -9.99 -0.76 9.15
CA VAL A 337 -11.03 0.02 9.83
C VAL A 337 -10.48 1.39 10.24
N VAL A 338 -9.33 1.42 10.91
CA VAL A 338 -8.71 2.67 11.37
C VAL A 338 -8.29 3.54 10.17
N THR A 339 -7.68 2.95 9.13
CA THR A 339 -7.31 3.71 7.93
C THR A 339 -8.51 4.27 7.18
N SER A 340 -9.65 3.56 7.17
CA SER A 340 -10.89 4.04 6.54
C SER A 340 -11.53 5.17 7.34
N LEU A 341 -11.59 5.05 8.67
CA LEU A 341 -12.13 6.09 9.55
C LEU A 341 -11.32 7.39 9.51
N LEU A 342 -10.00 7.29 9.32
CA LEU A 342 -9.13 8.46 9.17
C LEU A 342 -9.11 8.98 7.72
N GLY A 343 -9.08 8.08 6.76
CA GLY A 343 -8.86 8.41 5.35
C GLY A 343 -10.07 9.06 4.69
N ALA A 344 -11.29 8.58 4.96
CA ALA A 344 -12.49 9.12 4.32
C ALA A 344 -12.77 10.57 4.74
N PRO A 345 -12.75 10.95 6.02
CA PRO A 345 -12.90 12.36 6.42
C PRO A 345 -11.76 13.26 5.92
N ALA A 346 -10.52 12.75 5.96
CA ALA A 346 -9.37 13.50 5.45
C ALA A 346 -9.51 13.80 3.95
N LEU A 347 -9.98 12.82 3.17
CA LEU A 347 -10.23 13.01 1.73
C LEU A 347 -11.33 14.06 1.49
N LEU A 348 -12.45 13.98 2.21
CA LEU A 348 -13.55 14.95 2.09
C LEU A 348 -13.07 16.36 2.41
N TYR A 349 -12.31 16.54 3.47
CA TYR A 349 -11.71 17.82 3.85
C TYR A 349 -10.78 18.39 2.76
N LEU A 350 -9.96 17.53 2.15
CA LEU A 350 -9.05 17.94 1.08
C LEU A 350 -9.80 18.32 -0.23
N LEU A 351 -10.92 17.66 -0.50
CA LEU A 351 -11.79 18.00 -1.64
C LEU A 351 -12.47 19.35 -1.44
N ASP A 352 -13.00 19.61 -0.24
CA ASP A 352 -13.69 20.87 0.08
C ASP A 352 -12.75 22.08 -0.05
N ARG A 353 -11.52 21.98 0.46
CA ARG A 353 -10.50 23.04 0.30
C ARG A 353 -10.16 23.35 -1.18
N ARG A 354 -10.20 22.37 -2.07
CA ARG A 354 -9.96 22.60 -3.51
C ARG A 354 -11.14 23.24 -4.21
N LEU A 355 -12.36 22.87 -3.85
CA LEU A 355 -13.58 23.47 -4.41
C LEU A 355 -13.77 24.92 -3.92
N GLY A 356 -13.47 25.21 -2.65
CA GLY A 356 -13.52 26.56 -2.09
C GLY A 356 -12.46 27.53 -2.62
N SER A 357 -11.38 27.04 -3.26
CA SER A 357 -10.37 27.89 -3.91
C SER A 357 -10.69 28.23 -5.38
N VAL A 358 -11.78 27.70 -5.93
CA VAL A 358 -12.23 27.91 -7.34
C VAL A 358 -13.47 28.81 -7.40
N SER A 359 -14.14 29.05 -6.25
CA SER A 359 -15.20 30.04 -6.08
C SER A 359 -14.63 31.40 -5.68
#